data_011507a51ca26129876229afdc824367
#
_entry.id   011507a51ca26129876229afdc824367
#
_cell.length_a   1.000
_cell.length_b   1.000
_cell.length_c   1.000
_cell.angle_alpha   90.00
_cell.angle_beta   90.00
_cell.angle_gamma   90.00
#
_symmetry.space_group_name_H-M   'P 1'
#
loop_
_entity.id
_entity.type
_entity.pdbx_description
1 polymer ?
#
loop_
_entity_poly.entity_id
_entity_poly.type
_entity_poly.pdbx_seq_one_letter_code
_entity_poly.pdbx_strand_id
1 'polypeptide(L)'
;MNRTIKYDIPKEFSGKTIEQFLRRKGYTNSGIVQLKKMHKSILVDGTWKRMRDVLNVGQQLVVCIKEEEVENKILPINLPFVITYEDEDVVVVNKPANMPIHPSIKNYDNTLANALMAYYEGQNFVFRCVNRLDRDTTGLS
;
A
#
# COMPACT_ATOMS: atom_id res chain seq x y z
N MET A 1 -2.78 -5.97 5.71
CA MET A 1 -3.86 -4.99 5.97
C MET A 1 -5.00 -5.24 4.99
N ASN A 2 -6.23 -5.35 5.48
CA ASN A 2 -7.39 -5.50 4.60
C ASN A 2 -8.09 -4.14 4.52
N ARG A 3 -8.15 -3.55 3.34
CA ARG A 3 -8.81 -2.25 3.13
C ARG A 3 -9.98 -2.39 2.18
N THR A 4 -11.11 -1.79 2.55
CA THR A 4 -12.32 -1.73 1.72
C THR A 4 -12.58 -0.28 1.35
N ILE A 5 -12.60 0.00 0.04
CA ILE A 5 -12.89 1.33 -0.50
C ILE A 5 -14.22 1.27 -1.23
N LYS A 6 -15.09 2.23 -0.96
CA LYS A 6 -16.42 2.33 -1.58
C LYS A 6 -16.49 3.56 -2.47
N TYR A 7 -17.09 3.40 -3.64
CA TYR A 7 -17.33 4.47 -4.60
C TYR A 7 -18.77 4.46 -5.06
N ASP A 8 -19.44 5.59 -4.99
CA ASP A 8 -20.70 5.80 -5.67
C ASP A 8 -20.44 6.20 -7.11
N ILE A 9 -21.06 5.53 -8.07
CA ILE A 9 -20.77 5.73 -9.50
C ILE A 9 -21.51 6.95 -10.03
N PRO A 10 -20.77 8.01 -10.42
CA PRO A 10 -21.35 9.22 -10.95
C PRO A 10 -21.78 9.02 -12.42
N LYS A 11 -22.64 9.91 -12.91
CA LYS A 11 -23.25 9.85 -14.25
C LYS A 11 -22.22 9.74 -15.39
N GLU A 12 -21.09 10.41 -15.26
CA GLU A 12 -20.01 10.44 -16.25
C GLU A 12 -19.32 9.08 -16.46
N PHE A 13 -19.46 8.15 -15.52
CA PHE A 13 -18.93 6.79 -15.61
C PHE A 13 -19.99 5.74 -15.96
N SER A 14 -21.24 6.14 -16.16
CA SER A 14 -22.27 5.22 -16.66
C SER A 14 -21.89 4.71 -18.06
N GLY A 15 -21.91 3.41 -18.26
CA GLY A 15 -21.49 2.77 -19.50
C GLY A 15 -19.96 2.54 -19.61
N LYS A 16 -19.16 2.93 -18.64
CA LYS A 16 -17.73 2.62 -18.57
C LYS A 16 -17.48 1.32 -17.80
N THR A 17 -16.37 0.65 -18.13
CA THR A 17 -15.98 -0.57 -17.41
C THR A 17 -15.41 -0.23 -16.03
N ILE A 18 -15.45 -1.20 -15.12
CA ILE A 18 -14.83 -1.10 -13.80
C ILE A 18 -13.34 -0.76 -13.93
N GLU A 19 -12.63 -1.38 -14.88
CA GLU A 19 -11.22 -1.09 -15.13
C GLU A 19 -10.98 0.36 -15.53
N GLN A 20 -11.81 0.91 -16.44
CA GLN A 20 -11.70 2.32 -16.85
C GLN A 20 -11.95 3.27 -15.68
N PHE A 21 -12.91 2.96 -14.81
CA PHE A 21 -13.19 3.74 -13.61
C PHE A 21 -12.00 3.72 -12.65
N LEU A 22 -11.45 2.54 -12.32
CA LEU A 22 -10.33 2.41 -11.40
C LEU A 22 -9.07 3.10 -11.91
N ARG A 23 -8.78 3.00 -13.21
CA ARG A 23 -7.68 3.75 -13.83
C ARG A 23 -7.83 5.25 -13.64
N ARG A 24 -9.02 5.77 -13.82
CA ARG A 24 -9.32 7.19 -13.63
C ARG A 24 -9.19 7.61 -12.15
N LYS A 25 -9.41 6.69 -11.22
CA LYS A 25 -9.18 6.88 -9.77
C LYS A 25 -7.73 6.72 -9.34
N GLY A 26 -6.79 6.51 -10.28
CA GLY A 26 -5.36 6.45 -10.00
C GLY A 26 -4.81 5.04 -9.70
N TYR A 27 -5.61 3.99 -9.88
CA TYR A 27 -5.11 2.62 -9.71
C TYR A 27 -4.07 2.28 -10.77
N THR A 28 -2.94 1.79 -10.33
CA THR A 28 -1.84 1.37 -11.22
C THR A 28 -2.17 0.06 -11.95
N ASN A 29 -1.44 -0.21 -13.04
CA ASN A 29 -1.58 -1.48 -13.77
C ASN A 29 -1.34 -2.70 -12.85
N SER A 30 -0.31 -2.64 -12.01
CA SER A 30 0.00 -3.71 -11.04
C SER A 30 -1.13 -3.89 -10.03
N GLY A 31 -1.70 -2.81 -9.50
CA GLY A 31 -2.84 -2.87 -8.58
C GLY A 31 -4.08 -3.50 -9.22
N ILE A 32 -4.39 -3.13 -10.46
CA ILE A 32 -5.52 -3.73 -11.22
C ILE A 32 -5.28 -5.23 -11.47
N VAL A 33 -4.04 -5.62 -11.81
CA VAL A 33 -3.69 -7.04 -11.99
C VAL A 33 -3.83 -7.83 -10.69
N GLN A 34 -3.41 -7.27 -9.55
CA GLN A 34 -3.62 -7.90 -8.25
C GLN A 34 -5.10 -8.07 -7.94
N LEU A 35 -5.91 -7.03 -8.12
CA LEU A 35 -7.36 -7.11 -7.93
C LEU A 35 -8.01 -8.18 -8.81
N LYS A 36 -7.56 -8.35 -10.07
CA LYS A 36 -8.04 -9.41 -10.97
C LYS A 36 -7.78 -10.82 -10.45
N LYS A 37 -6.67 -11.03 -9.76
CA LYS A 37 -6.27 -12.34 -9.20
C LYS A 37 -7.02 -12.67 -7.90
N MET A 38 -7.49 -11.67 -7.17
CA MET A 38 -8.14 -11.85 -5.88
C MET A 38 -9.63 -12.16 -6.05
N HIS A 39 -10.08 -13.27 -5.45
CA HIS A 39 -11.50 -13.64 -5.49
C HIS A 39 -12.35 -12.64 -4.70
N LYS A 40 -13.45 -12.18 -5.31
CA LYS A 40 -14.38 -11.20 -4.73
C LYS A 40 -13.74 -9.85 -4.32
N SER A 41 -12.67 -9.44 -4.99
CA SER A 41 -12.05 -8.14 -4.75
C SER A 41 -12.90 -6.96 -5.21
N ILE A 42 -13.83 -7.19 -6.13
CA ILE A 42 -14.69 -6.18 -6.76
C ILE A 42 -16.14 -6.59 -6.60
N LEU A 43 -16.92 -5.74 -5.92
CA LEU A 43 -18.37 -5.92 -5.78
C LEU A 43 -19.09 -4.68 -6.32
N VAL A 44 -20.17 -4.86 -7.05
CA VAL A 44 -21.10 -3.80 -7.43
C VAL A 44 -22.45 -4.14 -6.84
N ASP A 45 -22.97 -3.25 -6.00
CA ASP A 45 -24.21 -3.48 -5.23
C ASP A 45 -24.21 -4.84 -4.51
N GLY A 46 -23.05 -5.19 -3.91
CA GLY A 46 -22.85 -6.46 -3.18
C GLY A 46 -22.60 -7.68 -4.08
N THR A 47 -22.71 -7.57 -5.40
CA THR A 47 -22.50 -8.69 -6.33
C THR A 47 -21.08 -8.63 -6.92
N TRP A 48 -20.37 -9.76 -6.89
CA TRP A 48 -19.06 -9.85 -7.52
C TRP A 48 -19.12 -9.59 -9.03
N LYS A 49 -18.21 -8.75 -9.51
CA LYS A 49 -18.08 -8.35 -10.90
C LYS A 49 -16.64 -8.48 -11.39
N ARG A 50 -16.49 -8.59 -12.70
CA ARG A 50 -15.19 -8.62 -13.38
C ARG A 50 -14.81 -7.20 -13.82
N MET A 51 -13.51 -6.94 -13.97
CA MET A 51 -13.00 -5.62 -14.41
C MET A 51 -13.59 -5.12 -15.74
N ARG A 52 -14.01 -6.02 -16.61
CA ARG A 52 -14.66 -5.71 -17.91
C ARG A 52 -16.14 -5.39 -17.81
N ASP A 53 -16.77 -5.65 -16.67
CA ASP A 53 -18.19 -5.40 -16.51
C ASP A 53 -18.45 -3.88 -16.44
N VAL A 54 -19.60 -3.48 -16.97
CA VAL A 54 -19.98 -2.08 -17.12
C VAL A 54 -20.65 -1.57 -15.85
N LEU A 55 -20.34 -0.34 -15.49
CA LEU A 55 -20.94 0.38 -14.37
C LEU A 55 -22.13 1.24 -14.87
N ASN A 56 -23.11 1.41 -13.99
CA ASN A 56 -24.23 2.32 -14.19
C ASN A 56 -24.30 3.37 -13.09
N VAL A 57 -24.84 4.54 -13.41
CA VAL A 57 -25.02 5.62 -12.45
C VAL A 57 -25.82 5.14 -11.23
N GLY A 58 -25.41 5.57 -10.03
CA GLY A 58 -26.08 5.23 -8.78
C GLY A 58 -25.71 3.87 -8.19
N GLN A 59 -24.91 3.06 -8.88
CA GLN A 59 -24.38 1.84 -8.30
C GLN A 59 -23.26 2.15 -7.29
N GLN A 60 -23.10 1.27 -6.31
CA GLN A 60 -21.97 1.31 -5.38
C GLN A 60 -20.93 0.27 -5.77
N LEU A 61 -19.73 0.74 -6.12
CA LEU A 61 -18.56 -0.11 -6.36
C LEU A 61 -17.76 -0.24 -5.05
N VAL A 62 -17.52 -1.47 -4.63
CA VAL A 62 -16.70 -1.79 -3.46
C VAL A 62 -15.44 -2.51 -3.93
N VAL A 63 -14.29 -1.97 -3.56
CA VAL A 63 -12.96 -2.55 -3.85
C VAL A 63 -12.37 -3.07 -2.56
N CYS A 64 -12.16 -4.39 -2.49
CA CYS A 64 -11.54 -5.05 -1.35
C CYS A 64 -10.07 -5.32 -1.66
N ILE A 65 -9.19 -4.58 -1.04
CA ILE A 65 -7.75 -4.78 -1.15
C ILE A 65 -7.33 -5.66 0.03
N LYS A 66 -6.84 -6.86 -0.27
CA LYS A 66 -6.21 -7.73 0.72
C LYS A 66 -4.72 -7.71 0.44
N GLU A 67 -3.94 -7.43 1.45
CA GLU A 67 -2.50 -7.68 1.37
C GLU A 67 -2.27 -9.16 1.62
N GLU A 68 -1.57 -9.82 0.69
CA GLU A 68 -1.00 -11.13 0.95
C GLU A 68 -0.02 -10.96 2.13
N GLU A 69 -0.02 -11.90 3.05
CA GLU A 69 1.00 -12.00 4.09
C GLU A 69 2.36 -12.18 3.39
N VAL A 70 3.06 -11.08 3.19
CA VAL A 70 4.45 -11.12 2.77
C VAL A 70 5.24 -11.51 4.01
N GLU A 71 5.84 -12.70 3.99
CA GLU A 71 6.85 -13.07 4.98
C GLU A 71 7.94 -11.99 5.00
N ASN A 72 7.83 -11.06 5.95
CA ASN A 72 8.82 -10.03 6.15
C ASN A 72 10.09 -10.68 6.72
N LYS A 73 11.07 -10.92 5.85
CA LYS A 73 12.40 -11.42 6.25
C LYS A 73 13.29 -10.34 6.88
N ILE A 74 12.74 -9.16 7.15
CA ILE A 74 13.47 -8.06 7.77
C ILE A 74 13.40 -8.24 9.29
N LEU A 75 14.58 -8.36 9.92
CA LEU A 75 14.68 -8.51 11.36
C LEU A 75 14.24 -7.22 12.08
N PRO A 76 13.35 -7.29 13.08
CA PRO A 76 13.04 -6.16 13.92
C PRO A 76 14.22 -5.84 14.83
N ILE A 77 14.75 -4.62 14.75
CA ILE A 77 15.90 -4.16 15.54
C ILE A 77 15.63 -2.76 16.04
N ASN A 78 15.75 -2.57 17.34
CA ASN A 78 15.47 -1.29 17.97
C ASN A 78 16.62 -0.29 17.71
N LEU A 79 16.41 0.60 16.74
CA LEU A 79 17.35 1.65 16.35
C LEU A 79 16.71 3.03 16.51
N PRO A 80 17.48 4.06 16.87
CA PRO A 80 16.96 5.41 17.05
C PRO A 80 16.58 6.05 15.69
N PHE A 81 15.38 6.59 15.60
CA PHE A 81 14.90 7.40 14.49
C PHE A 81 13.80 8.36 14.96
N VAL A 82 13.41 9.32 14.10
CA VAL A 82 12.40 10.32 14.45
C VAL A 82 11.26 10.23 13.45
N ILE A 83 10.04 10.01 13.94
CA ILE A 83 8.81 10.11 13.15
C ILE A 83 8.42 11.58 13.07
N THR A 84 8.24 12.08 11.84
CA THR A 84 7.78 13.45 11.57
C THR A 84 6.27 13.49 11.36
N TYR A 85 5.71 12.44 10.76
CA TYR A 85 4.28 12.28 10.53
C TYR A 85 3.92 10.79 10.51
N GLU A 86 2.75 10.45 11.00
CA GLU A 86 2.23 9.10 10.98
C GLU A 86 0.70 9.12 10.93
N ASP A 87 0.13 8.29 10.07
CA ASP A 87 -1.29 7.97 10.04
C ASP A 87 -1.50 6.47 9.70
N GLU A 88 -2.73 6.08 9.41
CA GLU A 88 -3.06 4.67 9.09
C GLU A 88 -2.48 4.16 7.76
N ASP A 89 -2.05 5.07 6.86
CA ASP A 89 -1.59 4.74 5.52
C ASP A 89 -0.09 4.96 5.32
N VAL A 90 0.49 5.96 5.99
CA VAL A 90 1.89 6.36 5.77
C VAL A 90 2.59 6.75 7.06
N VAL A 91 3.89 6.50 7.11
CA VAL A 91 4.80 7.04 8.10
C VAL A 91 5.88 7.85 7.40
N VAL A 92 6.15 9.05 7.89
CA VAL A 92 7.23 9.92 7.40
C VAL A 92 8.29 10.03 8.49
N VAL A 93 9.49 9.61 8.15
CA VAL A 93 10.62 9.52 9.07
C VAL A 93 11.67 10.55 8.69
N ASN A 94 12.20 11.27 9.66
CA ASN A 94 13.44 12.03 9.49
C ASN A 94 14.61 11.07 9.69
N LYS A 95 15.12 10.53 8.56
CA LYS A 95 16.17 9.52 8.58
C LYS A 95 17.50 10.12 9.04
N PRO A 96 18.18 9.52 10.04
CA PRO A 96 19.54 9.93 10.40
C PRO A 96 20.57 9.54 9.34
N ALA A 97 21.77 10.13 9.43
CA ALA A 97 22.92 9.68 8.66
C ALA A 97 23.37 8.29 9.13
N ASN A 98 24.18 7.62 8.32
CA ASN A 98 24.72 6.28 8.59
C ASN A 98 23.64 5.17 8.77
N MET A 99 22.47 5.37 8.19
CA MET A 99 21.35 4.42 8.22
C MET A 99 20.83 4.18 6.80
N PRO A 100 21.12 3.03 6.17
CA PRO A 100 20.50 2.66 4.91
C PRO A 100 18.98 2.46 5.08
N ILE A 101 18.22 2.61 4.01
CA ILE A 101 16.76 2.39 4.04
C ILE A 101 16.44 0.89 4.13
N HIS A 102 17.06 0.07 3.27
CA HIS A 102 16.81 -1.36 3.16
C HIS A 102 18.02 -2.20 3.55
N PRO A 103 17.80 -3.40 4.09
CA PRO A 103 18.87 -4.39 4.25
C PRO A 103 19.56 -4.70 2.92
N SER A 104 20.88 -4.81 2.96
CA SER A 104 21.71 -5.17 1.84
C SER A 104 22.94 -5.97 2.32
N ILE A 105 23.71 -6.51 1.38
CA ILE A 105 24.99 -7.16 1.72
C ILE A 105 25.84 -6.19 2.56
N LYS A 106 26.19 -6.58 3.77
CA LYS A 106 26.93 -5.80 4.79
C LYS A 106 26.09 -4.81 5.65
N ASN A 107 24.77 -4.70 5.44
CA ASN A 107 23.87 -3.86 6.21
C ASN A 107 22.57 -4.61 6.46
N TYR A 108 22.60 -5.64 7.32
CA TYR A 108 21.42 -6.47 7.58
C TYR A 108 20.61 -6.03 8.79
N ASP A 109 21.23 -5.27 9.71
CA ASP A 109 20.74 -5.01 11.06
C ASP A 109 20.74 -3.52 11.47
N ASN A 110 21.14 -2.63 10.57
CA ASN A 110 21.30 -1.20 10.84
C ASN A 110 20.48 -0.31 9.89
N THR A 111 19.36 -0.79 9.39
CA THR A 111 18.56 -0.08 8.38
C THR A 111 17.30 0.53 8.98
N LEU A 112 16.75 1.55 8.30
CA LEU A 112 15.45 2.12 8.65
C LEU A 112 14.34 1.05 8.64
N ALA A 113 14.41 0.11 7.71
CA ALA A 113 13.48 -1.01 7.65
C ALA A 113 13.51 -1.86 8.93
N ASN A 114 14.71 -2.16 9.48
CA ASN A 114 14.84 -2.88 10.75
C ASN A 114 14.22 -2.10 11.91
N ALA A 115 14.46 -0.78 11.96
CA ALA A 115 13.93 0.10 13.00
C ALA A 115 12.39 0.16 12.96
N LEU A 116 11.80 0.33 11.79
CA LEU A 116 10.34 0.37 11.62
C LEU A 116 9.69 -1.00 11.89
N MET A 117 10.34 -2.10 11.53
CA MET A 117 9.85 -3.44 11.90
C MET A 117 9.79 -3.65 13.41
N ALA A 118 10.76 -3.10 14.18
CA ALA A 118 10.72 -3.14 15.63
C ALA A 118 9.67 -2.19 16.22
N TYR A 119 9.52 -1.00 15.66
CA TYR A 119 8.53 -0.01 16.10
C TYR A 119 7.08 -0.52 15.96
N TYR A 120 6.80 -1.20 14.84
CA TYR A 120 5.49 -1.79 14.55
C TYR A 120 5.38 -3.28 14.93
N GLU A 121 6.26 -3.77 15.80
CA GLU A 121 6.22 -5.17 16.24
C GLU A 121 4.86 -5.51 16.87
N GLY A 122 4.30 -6.65 16.48
CA GLY A 122 2.95 -7.08 16.91
C GLY A 122 1.80 -6.44 16.13
N GLN A 123 2.09 -5.50 15.22
CA GLN A 123 1.12 -4.93 14.28
C GLN A 123 1.28 -5.55 12.90
N ASN A 124 0.22 -5.53 12.12
CA ASN A 124 0.26 -6.06 10.75
C ASN A 124 0.93 -5.04 9.79
N PHE A 125 2.22 -4.79 10.00
CA PHE A 125 3.01 -3.82 9.26
C PHE A 125 3.86 -4.49 8.17
N VAL A 126 3.85 -3.92 6.97
CA VAL A 126 4.70 -4.33 5.86
C VAL A 126 5.52 -3.12 5.40
N PHE A 127 6.84 -3.21 5.50
CA PHE A 127 7.72 -2.14 5.07
C PHE A 127 7.67 -1.94 3.55
N ARG A 128 7.25 -0.75 3.11
CA ARG A 128 7.20 -0.34 1.70
C ARG A 128 7.68 1.10 1.56
N CYS A 129 8.87 1.25 1.01
CA CYS A 129 9.50 2.55 0.83
C CYS A 129 8.94 3.26 -0.41
N VAL A 130 8.50 4.49 -0.28
CA VAL A 130 8.02 5.34 -1.38
C VAL A 130 9.17 6.06 -2.07
N ASN A 131 10.13 6.57 -1.28
CA ASN A 131 11.38 7.18 -1.77
C ASN A 131 12.58 6.51 -1.09
N ARG A 132 13.77 6.71 -1.63
CA ARG A 132 15.01 6.19 -1.05
C ARG A 132 16.00 7.32 -0.89
N LEU A 133 16.60 7.40 0.28
CA LEU A 133 17.74 8.24 0.58
C LEU A 133 18.98 7.37 0.74
N ASP A 134 20.14 7.89 0.36
CA ASP A 134 21.41 7.20 0.56
C ASP A 134 21.71 7.03 2.06
N ARG A 135 22.59 6.10 2.38
CA ARG A 135 22.97 5.77 3.76
C ARG A 135 23.30 6.99 4.61
N ASP A 136 24.13 7.89 4.07
CA ASP A 136 24.65 9.05 4.80
C ASP A 136 23.84 10.33 4.56
N THR A 137 22.79 10.25 3.72
CA THR A 137 21.87 11.35 3.49
C THR A 137 20.83 11.40 4.62
N THR A 138 20.65 12.57 5.23
CA THR A 138 19.57 12.85 6.19
C THR A 138 18.36 13.45 5.47
N GLY A 139 17.19 13.31 6.08
CA GLY A 139 15.99 13.95 5.56
C GLY A 139 14.76 13.02 5.60
N LEU A 140 13.67 13.49 4.98
CA LEU A 140 12.39 12.80 5.01
C LEU A 140 12.34 11.61 4.04
N SER A 141 11.87 10.50 4.56
CA SER A 141 11.66 9.24 3.82
C SER A 141 10.38 8.56 4.27
#